data_9b1fb1ce04f1c1106d8324c4d1f6360e
#
_entry.id   9b1fb1ce04f1c1106d8324c4d1f6360e
#
_cell.length_a   1.000
_cell.length_b   1.000
_cell.length_c   1.000
_cell.angle_alpha   90.00
_cell.angle_beta   90.00
_cell.angle_gamma   90.00
#
_symmetry.space_group_name_H-M   'P 1'
#
loop_
_entity.id
_entity.type
_entity.pdbx_description
1 polymer ?
#
loop_
_entity_poly.entity_id
_entity_poly.type
_entity_poly.pdbx_seq_one_letter_code
_entity_poly.pdbx_strand_id
1 'polypeptide(L)'
;VGVSMCKKVTSILLFVILASSLAMANGEHPKTRNQETDPKAFKILKEKSIDPKTGLPRTLDPSLFKGKAKRAYQIATEIPAVLAQMPCFCECEAFGHENLLDCFIDNHAAG
;
A
#
# COMPACT_ATOMS: atom_id res chain seq x y z
N VAL A 1 -31.83 38.17 40.74
CA VAL A 1 -30.44 38.28 40.20
C VAL A 1 -29.83 36.93 39.86
N GLY A 2 -30.58 35.82 39.90
CA GLY A 2 -30.05 34.47 39.73
C GLY A 2 -30.29 33.81 38.34
N VAL A 3 -31.06 34.38 37.46
CA VAL A 3 -31.53 33.67 36.26
C VAL A 3 -30.69 33.98 34.99
N SER A 4 -29.91 35.06 35.02
CA SER A 4 -29.14 35.51 33.84
C SER A 4 -27.81 34.78 33.67
N MET A 5 -27.24 34.22 34.72
CA MET A 5 -25.96 33.48 34.62
C MET A 5 -26.13 32.05 34.09
N CYS A 6 -27.27 31.42 34.31
CA CYS A 6 -27.50 30.05 33.87
C CYS A 6 -27.63 29.89 32.35
N LYS A 7 -28.17 30.93 31.68
CA LYS A 7 -28.31 30.91 30.20
C LYS A 7 -26.99 31.05 29.45
N LYS A 8 -26.01 31.74 30.01
CA LYS A 8 -24.70 31.91 29.38
C LYS A 8 -23.81 30.69 29.51
N VAL A 9 -23.94 29.96 30.59
CA VAL A 9 -23.14 28.74 30.85
C VAL A 9 -23.63 27.59 29.96
N THR A 10 -24.95 27.44 29.78
CA THR A 10 -25.52 26.41 28.89
C THR A 10 -25.16 26.63 27.42
N SER A 11 -25.07 27.91 26.99
CA SER A 11 -24.70 28.22 25.60
C SER A 11 -23.22 27.89 25.34
N ILE A 12 -22.33 28.11 26.28
CA ILE A 12 -20.90 27.80 26.14
C ILE A 12 -20.70 26.27 26.19
N LEU A 13 -21.43 25.54 27.04
CA LEU A 13 -21.34 24.08 27.06
C LEU A 13 -21.82 23.42 25.77
N LEU A 14 -22.86 23.96 25.15
CA LEU A 14 -23.34 23.45 23.86
C LEU A 14 -22.32 23.67 22.73
N PHE A 15 -21.61 24.79 22.73
CA PHE A 15 -20.58 25.10 21.72
C PHE A 15 -19.33 24.20 21.86
N VAL A 16 -18.97 23.85 23.10
CA VAL A 16 -17.83 22.95 23.37
C VAL A 16 -18.12 21.52 22.92
N ILE A 17 -19.36 21.05 23.05
CA ILE A 17 -19.75 19.70 22.61
C ILE A 17 -19.82 19.60 21.09
N LEU A 18 -20.18 20.68 20.38
CA LEU A 18 -20.21 20.67 18.92
C LEU A 18 -18.83 20.73 18.26
N ALA A 19 -17.83 21.26 18.96
CA ALA A 19 -16.47 21.34 18.46
C ALA A 19 -15.68 20.02 18.60
N SER A 20 -16.17 19.07 19.41
CA SER A 20 -15.47 17.80 19.66
C SER A 20 -15.78 16.71 18.63
N SER A 21 -16.68 16.93 17.71
CA SER A 21 -17.12 15.91 16.73
C SER A 21 -16.40 15.96 15.39
N LEU A 22 -15.40 16.81 15.20
CA LEU A 22 -14.69 16.95 13.91
C LEU A 22 -13.24 16.44 13.94
N ALA A 23 -12.85 15.63 14.92
CA ALA A 23 -11.52 15.03 14.97
C ALA A 23 -11.55 13.50 14.88
N MET A 24 -12.47 12.92 14.10
CA MET A 24 -12.26 11.64 13.48
C MET A 24 -11.64 11.93 12.12
N ALA A 25 -10.38 12.35 12.14
CA ALA A 25 -9.56 12.25 10.96
C ALA A 25 -9.51 10.77 10.63
N ASN A 26 -10.29 10.37 9.64
CA ASN A 26 -10.09 9.17 8.90
C ASN A 26 -8.59 9.06 8.62
N GLY A 27 -7.93 8.13 9.28
CA GLY A 27 -6.69 7.60 8.77
C GLY A 27 -7.05 6.96 7.43
N GLU A 28 -7.16 7.76 6.40
CA GLU A 28 -7.03 7.27 5.06
C GLU A 28 -5.64 6.67 5.02
N HIS A 29 -5.59 5.34 5.25
CA HIS A 29 -4.58 4.57 4.58
C HIS A 29 -4.59 5.09 3.15
N PRO A 30 -3.46 5.59 2.62
CA PRO A 30 -3.40 5.78 1.20
C PRO A 30 -3.89 4.45 0.63
N LYS A 31 -5.06 4.46 0.02
CA LYS A 31 -5.49 3.38 -0.85
C LYS A 31 -4.35 3.28 -1.84
N THR A 32 -3.43 2.40 -1.52
CA THR A 32 -2.49 1.89 -2.50
C THR A 32 -3.44 1.45 -3.57
N ARG A 33 -3.52 2.25 -4.61
CA ARG A 33 -4.36 2.01 -5.77
C ARG A 33 -4.14 0.56 -6.07
N ASN A 34 -5.14 -0.30 -5.77
CA ASN A 34 -5.15 -1.64 -6.29
C ASN A 34 -4.95 -1.41 -7.77
N GLN A 35 -3.72 -1.51 -8.19
CA GLN A 35 -3.42 -1.59 -9.58
C GLN A 35 -4.02 -2.93 -9.98
N GLU A 36 -5.27 -2.87 -10.35
CA GLU A 36 -5.84 -3.83 -11.27
C GLU A 36 -4.94 -3.73 -12.49
N THR A 37 -3.90 -4.50 -12.45
CA THR A 37 -2.85 -4.45 -13.45
C THR A 37 -3.43 -5.20 -14.62
N ASP A 38 -3.89 -4.45 -15.61
CA ASP A 38 -4.11 -4.99 -16.93
C ASP A 38 -2.88 -5.84 -17.28
N PRO A 39 -3.04 -7.14 -17.63
CA PRO A 39 -1.92 -8.02 -17.95
C PRO A 39 -0.97 -7.44 -19.01
N LYS A 40 -1.48 -6.62 -19.92
CA LYS A 40 -0.67 -5.90 -20.91
C LYS A 40 0.19 -4.81 -20.28
N ALA A 41 -0.37 -4.05 -19.36
CA ALA A 41 0.39 -3.01 -18.63
C ALA A 41 1.47 -3.64 -17.75
N PHE A 42 1.17 -4.76 -17.09
CA PHE A 42 2.15 -5.51 -16.32
C PHE A 42 3.29 -6.04 -17.18
N LYS A 43 3.00 -6.61 -18.35
CA LYS A 43 4.03 -7.09 -19.29
C LYS A 43 4.98 -5.98 -19.69
N ILE A 44 4.47 -4.79 -20.02
CA ILE A 44 5.29 -3.62 -20.35
C ILE A 44 6.15 -3.20 -19.15
N LEU A 45 5.59 -3.20 -17.94
CA LEU A 45 6.32 -2.89 -16.72
C LEU A 45 7.47 -3.88 -16.49
N LYS A 46 7.18 -5.17 -16.61
CA LYS A 46 8.17 -6.25 -16.47
C LYS A 46 9.30 -6.10 -17.48
N GLU A 47 9.01 -5.90 -18.75
CA GLU A 47 10.02 -5.70 -19.79
C GLU A 47 10.92 -4.48 -19.51
N LYS A 48 10.34 -3.37 -19.06
CA LYS A 48 11.09 -2.16 -18.70
C LYS A 48 11.93 -2.31 -17.43
N SER A 49 11.58 -3.25 -16.56
CA SER A 49 12.27 -3.47 -15.28
C SER A 49 13.46 -4.44 -15.38
N ILE A 50 13.70 -5.07 -16.53
CA ILE A 50 14.79 -6.04 -16.70
C ILE A 50 16.14 -5.41 -16.37
N ASP A 51 16.87 -6.03 -15.45
CA ASP A 51 18.24 -5.69 -15.17
C ASP A 51 19.17 -6.31 -16.23
N PRO A 52 19.96 -5.51 -16.96
CA PRO A 52 20.81 -6.04 -18.03
C PRO A 52 21.93 -6.95 -17.51
N LYS A 53 22.26 -6.89 -16.22
CA LYS A 53 23.30 -7.73 -15.62
C LYS A 53 22.82 -9.13 -15.28
N THR A 54 21.55 -9.24 -14.83
CA THR A 54 20.98 -10.51 -14.37
C THR A 54 19.99 -11.11 -15.36
N GLY A 55 19.46 -10.30 -16.28
CA GLY A 55 18.37 -10.70 -17.16
C GLY A 55 17.01 -10.88 -16.44
N LEU A 56 16.95 -10.54 -15.15
CA LEU A 56 15.73 -10.67 -14.33
C LEU A 56 15.09 -9.30 -14.10
N PRO A 57 13.77 -9.25 -13.92
CA PRO A 57 13.11 -8.01 -13.55
C PRO A 57 13.55 -7.54 -12.17
N ARG A 58 13.73 -6.22 -12.01
CA ARG A 58 14.00 -5.58 -10.72
C ARG A 58 12.73 -5.51 -9.90
N THR A 59 12.86 -5.77 -8.61
CA THR A 59 11.81 -5.53 -7.63
C THR A 59 11.65 -4.05 -7.33
N LEU A 60 10.50 -3.66 -6.78
CA LEU A 60 10.34 -2.32 -6.23
C LEU A 60 11.32 -2.09 -5.05
N ASP A 61 11.69 -0.82 -4.85
CA ASP A 61 12.57 -0.43 -3.75
C ASP A 61 11.90 -0.71 -2.40
N PRO A 62 12.56 -1.46 -1.50
CA PRO A 62 12.05 -1.73 -0.16
C PRO A 62 11.74 -0.47 0.67
N SER A 63 12.39 0.65 0.37
CA SER A 63 12.16 1.92 1.07
C SER A 63 10.75 2.49 0.88
N LEU A 64 10.05 2.06 -0.17
CA LEU A 64 8.66 2.44 -0.43
C LEU A 64 7.67 1.83 0.57
N PHE A 65 8.10 0.82 1.32
CA PHE A 65 7.26 0.03 2.22
C PHE A 65 7.68 0.15 3.67
N LYS A 66 6.83 -0.31 4.58
CA LYS A 66 7.07 -0.37 6.03
C LYS A 66 6.82 -1.78 6.58
N GLY A 67 7.35 -2.07 7.76
CA GLY A 67 7.08 -3.30 8.50
C GLY A 67 7.41 -4.57 7.71
N LYS A 68 6.49 -5.52 7.68
CA LYS A 68 6.66 -6.83 7.03
C LYS A 68 6.83 -6.71 5.52
N ALA A 69 6.08 -5.81 4.87
CA ALA A 69 6.19 -5.58 3.43
C ALA A 69 7.62 -5.12 3.07
N LYS A 70 8.17 -4.13 3.78
CA LYS A 70 9.56 -3.70 3.58
C LYS A 70 10.53 -4.87 3.66
N ARG A 71 10.39 -5.71 4.68
CA ARG A 71 11.25 -6.90 4.87
C ARG A 71 11.13 -7.88 3.71
N ALA A 72 9.91 -8.13 3.23
CA ALA A 72 9.67 -9.02 2.09
C ALA A 72 10.35 -8.51 0.81
N TYR A 73 10.21 -7.23 0.51
CA TYR A 73 10.88 -6.62 -0.66
C TYR A 73 12.41 -6.59 -0.53
N GLN A 74 12.96 -6.43 0.69
CA GLN A 74 14.39 -6.57 0.93
C GLN A 74 14.90 -7.96 0.56
N ILE A 75 14.22 -9.00 1.05
CA ILE A 75 14.57 -10.39 0.74
C ILE A 75 14.45 -10.64 -0.78
N ALA A 76 13.38 -10.16 -1.40
CA ALA A 76 13.19 -10.32 -2.85
C ALA A 76 14.32 -9.70 -3.67
N THR A 77 14.89 -8.59 -3.22
CA THR A 77 16.05 -7.96 -3.84
C THR A 77 17.32 -8.80 -3.71
N GLU A 78 17.44 -9.56 -2.63
CA GLU A 78 18.63 -10.39 -2.35
C GLU A 78 18.62 -11.72 -3.11
N ILE A 79 17.43 -12.31 -3.36
CA ILE A 79 17.29 -13.64 -3.96
C ILE A 79 16.39 -13.69 -5.20
N PRO A 80 16.50 -12.75 -6.15
CA PRO A 80 15.57 -12.66 -7.28
C PRO A 80 15.59 -13.92 -8.16
N ALA A 81 16.76 -14.54 -8.34
CA ALA A 81 16.89 -15.76 -9.13
C ALA A 81 16.15 -16.96 -8.53
N VAL A 82 16.07 -17.04 -7.21
CA VAL A 82 15.30 -18.08 -6.52
C VAL A 82 13.81 -17.84 -6.71
N LEU A 83 13.35 -16.60 -6.52
CA LEU A 83 11.94 -16.23 -6.68
C LEU A 83 11.44 -16.43 -8.10
N ALA A 84 12.29 -16.22 -9.10
CA ALA A 84 11.97 -16.45 -10.51
C ALA A 84 11.71 -17.93 -10.85
N GLN A 85 12.20 -18.86 -10.02
CA GLN A 85 12.00 -20.31 -10.18
C GLN A 85 10.80 -20.84 -9.39
N MET A 86 10.21 -20.01 -8.52
CA MET A 86 9.09 -20.39 -7.66
C MET A 86 7.77 -20.02 -8.34
N PRO A 87 6.79 -20.94 -8.42
CA PRO A 87 5.48 -20.60 -8.94
C PRO A 87 4.76 -19.61 -8.01
N CYS A 88 3.94 -18.74 -8.57
CA CYS A 88 3.06 -17.87 -7.82
C CYS A 88 1.75 -18.61 -7.52
N PHE A 89 1.41 -18.78 -6.23
CA PHE A 89 0.20 -19.48 -5.78
C PHE A 89 -0.93 -18.53 -5.35
N CYS A 90 -0.79 -17.23 -5.59
CA CYS A 90 -1.76 -16.22 -5.17
C CYS A 90 -2.79 -15.87 -6.26
N GLU A 91 -3.03 -16.76 -7.22
CA GLU A 91 -3.97 -16.55 -8.34
C GLU A 91 -3.67 -15.31 -9.20
N CYS A 92 -2.42 -14.84 -9.15
CA CYS A 92 -2.00 -13.65 -9.90
C CYS A 92 -1.77 -13.91 -11.40
N GLU A 93 -2.03 -15.11 -11.90
CA GLU A 93 -1.98 -15.43 -13.34
C GLU A 93 -2.91 -14.52 -14.16
N ALA A 94 -4.07 -14.16 -13.58
CA ALA A 94 -5.01 -13.22 -14.20
C ALA A 94 -4.40 -11.84 -14.46
N PHE A 95 -3.36 -11.47 -13.71
CA PHE A 95 -2.63 -10.21 -13.83
C PHE A 95 -1.34 -10.35 -14.66
N GLY A 96 -1.08 -11.53 -15.21
CA GLY A 96 0.09 -11.82 -16.05
C GLY A 96 1.35 -12.20 -15.27
N HIS A 97 1.23 -12.57 -13.99
CA HIS A 97 2.36 -13.07 -13.19
C HIS A 97 2.65 -14.52 -13.55
N GLU A 98 3.90 -14.84 -13.82
CA GLU A 98 4.36 -16.18 -14.21
C GLU A 98 5.06 -16.89 -13.03
N ASN A 99 5.65 -16.13 -12.13
CA ASN A 99 6.42 -16.63 -11.00
C ASN A 99 6.35 -15.69 -9.79
N LEU A 100 6.93 -16.10 -8.66
CA LEU A 100 6.87 -15.35 -7.42
C LEU A 100 7.61 -14.01 -7.48
N LEU A 101 8.67 -13.89 -8.30
CA LEU A 101 9.37 -12.63 -8.47
C LEU A 101 8.46 -11.54 -9.04
N ASP A 102 7.52 -11.90 -9.90
CA ASP A 102 6.60 -10.98 -10.55
C ASP A 102 5.73 -10.23 -9.53
N CYS A 103 5.42 -10.83 -8.36
CA CYS A 103 4.69 -10.17 -7.28
C CYS A 103 5.45 -9.00 -6.64
N PHE A 104 6.76 -8.91 -6.84
CA PHE A 104 7.63 -7.88 -6.28
C PHE A 104 8.03 -6.79 -7.29
N ILE A 105 7.65 -6.94 -8.56
CA ILE A 105 7.85 -5.90 -9.59
C ILE A 105 6.87 -4.75 -9.39
N ASP A 106 5.71 -5.07 -8.84
CA ASP A 106 4.67 -4.12 -8.42
C ASP A 106 4.39 -4.24 -6.91
N ASN A 107 3.27 -3.73 -6.45
CA ASN A 107 2.92 -3.73 -5.03
C ASN A 107 2.06 -4.92 -4.58
N HIS A 108 1.86 -5.95 -5.40
CA HIS A 108 1.02 -7.10 -5.04
C HIS A 108 1.50 -7.82 -3.78
N ALA A 109 2.82 -7.93 -3.58
CA ALA A 109 3.37 -8.57 -2.39
C ALA A 109 3.24 -7.72 -1.11
N ALA A 110 2.75 -6.50 -1.20
CA ALA A 110 2.54 -5.64 -0.04
C ALA A 110 1.16 -5.83 0.61
N GLY A 111 0.23 -6.51 -0.05
CA GLY A 111 -1.14 -6.79 0.46
C GLY A 111 -2.13 -5.71 0.16
#